data_4cb6249d3cde2fc99e285e2c1c628fb8
#
_entry.id   4cb6249d3cde2fc99e285e2c1c628fb8
#
_cell.length_a   1.000
_cell.length_b   1.000
_cell.length_c   1.000
_cell.angle_alpha   90.00
_cell.angle_beta   90.00
_cell.angle_gamma   90.00
#
_symmetry.space_group_name_H-M   'P 1'
#
loop_
_entity.id
_entity.type
_entity.pdbx_description
1 polymer ?
#
loop_
_entity_poly.entity_id
_entity_poly.type
_entity_poly.pdbx_seq_one_letter_code
_entity_poly.pdbx_strand_id
1 'polypeptide(L)'
;MSYIESQKMKYDYENVLEYAVEQATEKGFSEGEAKGRMEGMAEGRAEGKAEGKSEGEQSEKRRTAKRLFTEGMDISFVSRITGLSISDLSALQ
;
A
#
# COMPACT_ATOMS: atom_id res chain seq x y z
N MET A 1 53.78 -30.66 6.80
CA MET A 1 52.89 -29.90 7.70
C MET A 1 52.67 -30.67 9.00
N SER A 2 52.82 -30.01 10.15
CA SER A 2 52.58 -30.66 11.44
C SER A 2 51.12 -30.91 11.70
N TYR A 3 50.79 -31.80 12.62
CA TYR A 3 49.43 -32.11 13.04
C TYR A 3 48.68 -30.85 13.56
N ILE A 4 49.39 -30.04 14.33
CA ILE A 4 48.81 -28.81 14.90
C ILE A 4 48.43 -27.80 13.79
N GLU A 5 49.30 -27.62 12.79
CA GLU A 5 49.02 -26.73 11.65
C GLU A 5 47.83 -27.23 10.83
N SER A 6 47.74 -28.53 10.61
CA SER A 6 46.61 -29.13 9.90
C SER A 6 45.27 -28.89 10.61
N GLN A 7 45.23 -29.03 11.93
CA GLN A 7 44.03 -28.75 12.70
C GLN A 7 43.65 -27.26 12.72
N LYS A 8 44.64 -26.39 12.82
CA LYS A 8 44.44 -24.94 12.77
C LYS A 8 43.83 -24.50 11.44
N MET A 9 44.32 -25.03 10.33
CA MET A 9 43.75 -24.74 9.01
C MET A 9 42.31 -25.20 8.89
N LYS A 10 41.98 -26.38 9.39
CA LYS A 10 40.63 -26.90 9.38
C LYS A 10 39.69 -26.02 10.22
N TYR A 11 40.12 -25.59 11.38
CA TYR A 11 39.34 -24.72 12.24
C TYR A 11 39.07 -23.37 11.60
N ASP A 12 40.08 -22.75 10.99
CA ASP A 12 39.93 -21.48 10.28
C ASP A 12 38.96 -21.59 9.10
N TYR A 13 38.99 -22.72 8.38
CA TYR A 13 38.05 -22.99 7.29
C TYR A 13 36.61 -23.07 7.77
N GLU A 14 36.35 -23.78 8.86
CA GLU A 14 35.00 -23.88 9.46
C GLU A 14 34.47 -22.52 9.90
N ASN A 15 35.31 -21.68 10.51
CA ASN A 15 34.94 -20.33 10.90
C ASN A 15 34.58 -19.45 9.70
N VAL A 16 35.33 -19.56 8.60
CA VAL A 16 35.04 -18.83 7.37
C VAL A 16 33.69 -19.25 6.80
N LEU A 17 33.35 -20.54 6.82
CA LEU A 17 32.07 -21.02 6.36
C LEU A 17 30.92 -20.50 7.22
N GLU A 18 31.04 -20.55 8.54
CA GLU A 18 30.01 -20.00 9.45
C GLU A 18 29.81 -18.51 9.21
N TYR A 19 30.89 -17.76 9.09
CA TYR A 19 30.81 -16.34 8.81
C TYR A 19 30.11 -16.06 7.48
N ALA A 20 30.43 -16.80 6.44
CA ALA A 20 29.80 -16.64 5.12
C ALA A 20 28.29 -16.95 5.15
N VAL A 21 27.89 -17.98 5.91
CA VAL A 21 26.49 -18.34 6.07
C VAL A 21 25.73 -17.24 6.83
N GLU A 22 26.31 -16.74 7.92
CA GLU A 22 25.71 -15.64 8.69
C GLU A 22 25.54 -14.39 7.83
N GLN A 23 26.54 -14.01 7.07
CA GLN A 23 26.46 -12.85 6.17
C GLN A 23 25.40 -13.03 5.09
N ALA A 24 25.31 -14.19 4.49
CA ALA A 24 24.31 -14.49 3.49
C ALA A 24 22.89 -14.44 4.09
N THR A 25 22.70 -14.93 5.30
CA THR A 25 21.41 -14.92 6.01
C THR A 25 20.99 -13.49 6.35
N GLU A 26 21.88 -12.70 6.90
CA GLU A 26 21.63 -11.29 7.22
C GLU A 26 21.28 -10.48 5.98
N LYS A 27 22.01 -10.69 4.90
CA LYS A 27 21.75 -10.02 3.63
C LYS A 27 20.38 -10.39 3.07
N GLY A 28 20.04 -11.68 3.09
CA GLY A 28 18.74 -12.16 2.64
C GLY A 28 17.59 -11.59 3.47
N PHE A 29 17.74 -11.53 4.79
CA PHE A 29 16.75 -10.94 5.69
C PHE A 29 16.58 -9.45 5.42
N SER A 30 17.68 -8.71 5.30
CA SER A 30 17.66 -7.27 5.03
C SER A 30 17.01 -6.94 3.67
N GLU A 31 17.36 -7.70 2.63
CA GLU A 31 16.75 -7.54 1.31
C GLU A 31 15.25 -7.85 1.32
N GLY A 32 14.85 -8.90 2.05
CA GLY A 32 13.45 -9.27 2.21
C GLY A 32 12.64 -8.20 2.96
N GLU A 33 13.21 -7.63 4.01
CA GLU A 33 12.59 -6.52 4.75
C GLU A 33 12.42 -5.28 3.88
N ALA A 34 13.46 -4.91 3.14
CA ALA A 34 13.42 -3.75 2.25
C ALA A 34 12.37 -3.94 1.15
N LYS A 35 12.32 -5.12 0.55
CA LYS A 35 11.33 -5.46 -0.48
C LYS A 35 9.91 -5.41 0.07
N GLY A 36 9.67 -6.01 1.24
CA GLY A 36 8.37 -5.99 1.90
C GLY A 36 7.91 -4.58 2.24
N ARG A 37 8.82 -3.73 2.69
CA ARG A 37 8.53 -2.34 2.99
C ARG A 37 8.14 -1.56 1.74
N MET A 38 8.86 -1.75 0.65
CA MET A 38 8.58 -1.11 -0.63
C MET A 38 7.23 -1.55 -1.20
N GLU A 39 6.94 -2.84 -1.15
CA GLU A 39 5.65 -3.38 -1.58
C GLU A 39 4.49 -2.83 -0.75
N GLY A 40 4.64 -2.80 0.58
CA GLY A 40 3.65 -2.23 1.48
C GLY A 40 3.40 -0.75 1.23
N MET A 41 4.44 0.02 0.99
CA MET A 41 4.31 1.44 0.65
C MET A 41 3.60 1.64 -0.70
N ALA A 42 3.92 0.82 -1.69
CA ALA A 42 3.30 0.89 -3.01
C ALA A 42 1.81 0.56 -2.93
N GLU A 43 1.44 -0.49 -2.19
CA GLU A 43 0.05 -0.86 -1.94
C GLU A 43 -0.70 0.25 -1.20
N GLY A 44 -0.11 0.79 -0.14
CA GLY A 44 -0.70 1.90 0.62
C GLY A 44 -0.94 3.14 -0.22
N ARG A 45 -0.01 3.49 -1.10
CA ARG A 45 -0.18 4.63 -2.02
C ARG A 45 -1.29 4.37 -3.03
N ALA A 46 -1.36 3.16 -3.58
CA ALA A 46 -2.40 2.79 -4.53
C ALA A 46 -3.78 2.83 -3.89
N GLU A 47 -3.94 2.27 -2.68
CA GLU A 47 -5.18 2.32 -1.91
C GLU A 47 -5.59 3.75 -1.57
N GLY A 48 -4.66 4.55 -1.06
CA GLY A 48 -4.91 5.95 -0.74
C GLY A 48 -5.33 6.77 -1.94
N LYS A 49 -4.71 6.55 -3.09
CA LYS A 49 -5.06 7.22 -4.34
C LYS A 49 -6.46 6.82 -4.81
N ALA A 50 -6.79 5.52 -4.73
CA ALA A 50 -8.11 5.02 -5.11
C ALA A 50 -9.21 5.57 -4.20
N GLU A 51 -8.99 5.58 -2.88
CA GLU A 51 -9.92 6.15 -1.90
C GLU A 51 -10.11 7.64 -2.12
N GLY A 52 -9.02 8.39 -2.32
CA GLY A 52 -9.08 9.82 -2.57
C GLY A 52 -9.84 10.16 -3.85
N LYS A 53 -9.65 9.38 -4.91
CA LYS A 53 -10.39 9.53 -6.15
C LYS A 53 -11.89 9.27 -5.95
N SER A 54 -12.22 8.19 -5.25
CA SER A 54 -13.61 7.82 -4.95
C SER A 54 -14.30 8.90 -4.09
N GLU A 55 -13.64 9.37 -3.04
CA GLU A 55 -14.15 10.44 -2.19
C GLU A 55 -14.34 11.74 -2.96
N GLY A 56 -13.39 12.08 -3.83
CA GLY A 56 -13.47 13.25 -4.69
C GLY A 56 -14.65 13.19 -5.65
N GLU A 57 -14.88 12.04 -6.28
CA GLU A 57 -16.02 11.83 -7.16
C GLU A 57 -17.36 11.97 -6.41
N GLN A 58 -17.46 11.38 -5.21
CA GLN A 58 -18.65 11.48 -4.37
C GLN A 58 -18.88 12.93 -3.93
N SER A 59 -17.84 13.64 -3.56
CA SER A 59 -17.91 15.05 -3.16
C SER A 59 -18.42 15.93 -4.31
N GLU A 60 -17.92 15.72 -5.53
CA GLU A 60 -18.37 16.43 -6.72
C GLU A 60 -19.83 16.14 -7.05
N LYS A 61 -20.26 14.89 -6.94
CA LYS A 61 -21.65 14.51 -7.16
C LYS A 61 -22.56 15.23 -6.16
N ARG A 62 -22.19 15.27 -4.90
CA ARG A 62 -22.98 15.98 -3.87
C ARG A 62 -23.03 17.48 -4.10
N ARG A 63 -21.93 18.07 -4.52
CA ARG A 63 -21.86 19.50 -4.87
C ARG A 63 -22.79 19.82 -6.04
N THR A 64 -22.75 19.02 -7.09
CA THR A 64 -23.61 19.15 -8.25
C THR A 64 -25.09 19.00 -7.85
N ALA A 65 -25.39 18.02 -7.00
CA ALA A 65 -26.78 17.80 -6.50
C ALA A 65 -27.29 19.02 -5.74
N LYS A 66 -26.50 19.59 -4.84
CA LYS A 66 -26.87 20.79 -4.11
C LYS A 66 -27.14 21.98 -5.02
N ARG A 67 -26.31 22.14 -6.04
CA ARG A 67 -26.46 23.19 -7.04
C ARG A 67 -27.78 23.02 -7.82
N LEU A 68 -28.07 21.80 -8.25
CA LEU A 68 -29.31 21.50 -8.98
C LEU A 68 -30.54 21.71 -8.12
N PHE A 69 -30.51 21.37 -6.85
CA PHE A 69 -31.61 21.67 -5.92
C PHE A 69 -31.82 23.17 -5.74
N THR A 70 -30.74 23.96 -5.66
CA THR A 70 -30.82 25.41 -5.62
C THR A 70 -31.50 25.98 -6.85
N GLU A 71 -31.31 25.37 -7.99
CA GLU A 71 -31.95 25.73 -9.26
C GLU A 71 -33.39 25.25 -9.37
N GLY A 72 -33.91 24.53 -8.38
CA GLY A 72 -35.29 24.05 -8.35
C GLY A 72 -35.53 22.71 -9.05
N MET A 73 -34.48 21.94 -9.31
CA MET A 73 -34.61 20.65 -9.96
C MET A 73 -35.23 19.60 -9.02
N ASP A 74 -36.00 18.71 -9.61
CA ASP A 74 -36.65 17.60 -8.89
C ASP A 74 -35.62 16.55 -8.45
N ILE A 75 -35.86 15.93 -7.30
CA ILE A 75 -34.99 14.91 -6.72
C ILE A 75 -34.77 13.72 -7.66
N SER A 76 -35.81 13.30 -8.38
CA SER A 76 -35.69 12.20 -9.35
C SER A 76 -34.77 12.55 -10.51
N PHE A 77 -34.83 13.79 -10.96
CA PHE A 77 -33.96 14.31 -12.02
C PHE A 77 -32.51 14.39 -11.55
N VAL A 78 -32.28 14.92 -10.35
CA VAL A 78 -30.95 15.04 -9.75
C VAL A 78 -30.34 13.66 -9.56
N SER A 79 -31.13 12.68 -9.10
CA SER A 79 -30.68 11.29 -8.94
C SER A 79 -30.19 10.72 -10.28
N ARG A 80 -30.90 10.97 -11.36
CA ARG A 80 -30.56 10.47 -12.69
C ARG A 80 -29.28 11.11 -13.21
N ILE A 81 -29.09 12.39 -13.01
CA ILE A 81 -27.90 13.12 -13.48
C ILE A 81 -26.66 12.80 -12.68
N THR A 82 -26.78 12.78 -11.34
CA THR A 82 -25.63 12.58 -10.45
C THR A 82 -25.31 11.12 -10.19
N GLY A 83 -26.25 10.22 -10.39
CA GLY A 83 -26.11 8.80 -10.06
C GLY A 83 -26.21 8.53 -8.54
N LEU A 84 -26.55 9.53 -7.74
CA LEU A 84 -26.76 9.36 -6.30
C LEU A 84 -28.15 8.77 -6.03
N SER A 85 -28.24 7.99 -4.95
CA SER A 85 -29.54 7.44 -4.52
C SER A 85 -30.46 8.54 -4.00
N ILE A 86 -31.75 8.32 -4.08
CA ILE A 86 -32.75 9.26 -3.55
C ILE A 86 -32.55 9.44 -2.03
N SER A 87 -32.18 8.36 -1.34
CA SER A 87 -31.87 8.41 0.10
C SER A 87 -30.73 9.38 0.40
N ASP A 88 -29.63 9.30 -0.36
CA ASP A 88 -28.48 10.19 -0.20
C ASP A 88 -28.85 11.64 -0.54
N LEU A 89 -29.66 11.85 -1.56
CA LEU A 89 -30.12 13.17 -1.97
C LEU A 89 -31.05 13.79 -0.95
N SER A 90 -31.91 13.01 -0.32
CA SER A 90 -32.80 13.49 0.75
C SER A 90 -32.02 14.08 1.92
N ALA A 91 -30.87 13.51 2.24
CA ALA A 91 -29.99 14.03 3.29
C ALA A 91 -29.34 15.37 2.90
N LEU A 92 -29.24 15.70 1.62
CA LEU A 92 -28.67 16.95 1.12
C LEU A 92 -29.70 18.09 1.02
N GLN A 93 -30.96 17.75 1.04
CA GLN A 93 -32.04 18.73 1.09
C GLN A 93 -32.23 19.24 2.51
#